data_28ded08974ea16345e21fbdccae51214
#
_entry.id   28ded08974ea16345e21fbdccae51214
#
_cell.length_a   1.000
_cell.length_b   1.000
_cell.length_c   1.000
_cell.angle_alpha   90.00
_cell.angle_beta   90.00
_cell.angle_gamma   90.00
#
_symmetry.space_group_name_H-M   'P 1'
#
loop_
_entity.id
_entity.type
_entity.pdbx_description
1 polymer ?
#
loop_
_entity_poly.entity_id
_entity_poly.type
_entity_poly.pdbx_seq_one_letter_code
_entity_poly.pdbx_strand_id
1 'polypeptide(L)'
;REVIFAKDIVGEDAKVKAAALQPGQIMLLENLRFDIREEKNDPGFAKELADMAELYVSDAFGTVHRAHASTVGVAAYLPAVSGFLVARELSVMGKALDDPKRPFVAVLGGAKVSDKIAVINNLLDKADTIIIGGGMAYTFAKAQGGSIGKSLCEPDKLDYALEMIEKAKKSGVRLLLPTDTVAADDFSNDAKRQVVSTMAIPEDWEGMDIGPDTIKTFCGAVKGAGTVVWNGPMGVFEFDNFAAGTRAMAQALADSGAVTIVGGGDSAAAVEQMGFA
;
A
#
# COMPACT_ATOMS: atom_id res chain seq x y z
N ARG A 1 23.23 -22.63 -9.40
CA ARG A 1 22.63 -23.59 -10.35
C ARG A 1 22.49 -22.92 -11.69
N GLU A 2 22.67 -23.65 -12.77
CA GLU A 2 22.40 -23.18 -14.12
C GLU A 2 20.89 -23.07 -14.32
N VAL A 3 20.44 -21.98 -14.94
CA VAL A 3 19.04 -21.72 -15.26
C VAL A 3 18.85 -21.79 -16.77
N ILE A 4 17.94 -22.63 -17.23
CA ILE A 4 17.59 -22.77 -18.65
C ILE A 4 16.61 -21.64 -19.00
N PHE A 5 17.00 -20.75 -19.91
CA PHE A 5 16.12 -19.67 -20.36
C PHE A 5 15.30 -20.10 -21.57
N ALA A 6 13.98 -19.96 -21.49
CA ALA A 6 13.08 -20.12 -22.62
C ALA A 6 12.89 -18.79 -23.35
N LYS A 7 12.98 -18.81 -24.68
CA LYS A 7 12.89 -17.62 -25.55
C LYS A 7 11.46 -17.15 -25.81
N ASP A 8 10.50 -17.93 -25.38
CA ASP A 8 9.08 -17.64 -25.45
C ASP A 8 8.39 -18.01 -24.13
N ILE A 9 7.08 -17.77 -24.05
CA ILE A 9 6.31 -18.00 -22.83
C ILE A 9 5.62 -19.36 -22.86
N VAL A 10 4.83 -19.62 -23.91
CA VAL A 10 4.04 -20.85 -24.14
C VAL A 10 4.22 -21.38 -25.55
N GLY A 11 5.28 -20.98 -26.21
CA GLY A 11 5.64 -21.40 -27.55
C GLY A 11 6.36 -22.75 -27.57
N GLU A 12 6.92 -23.07 -28.72
CA GLU A 12 7.59 -24.37 -28.93
C GLU A 12 8.87 -24.49 -28.09
N ASP A 13 9.66 -23.40 -27.93
CA ASP A 13 10.89 -23.43 -27.15
C ASP A 13 10.62 -23.71 -25.65
N ALA A 14 9.61 -23.05 -25.07
CA ALA A 14 9.23 -23.27 -23.69
C ALA A 14 8.70 -24.71 -23.47
N LYS A 15 7.82 -25.19 -24.35
CA LYS A 15 7.21 -26.53 -24.24
C LYS A 15 8.25 -27.63 -24.35
N VAL A 16 9.17 -27.54 -25.31
CA VAL A 16 10.25 -28.53 -25.49
C VAL A 16 11.19 -28.53 -24.29
N LYS A 17 11.58 -27.35 -23.80
CA LYS A 17 12.45 -27.25 -22.63
C LYS A 17 11.77 -27.70 -21.34
N ALA A 18 10.48 -27.39 -21.16
CA ALA A 18 9.71 -27.86 -19.99
C ALA A 18 9.62 -29.40 -19.98
N ALA A 19 9.31 -30.02 -21.11
CA ALA A 19 9.24 -31.48 -21.24
C ALA A 19 10.60 -32.17 -21.03
N ALA A 20 11.72 -31.49 -21.29
CA ALA A 20 13.07 -32.02 -21.14
C ALA A 20 13.67 -31.81 -19.74
N LEU A 21 13.01 -31.03 -18.84
CA LEU A 21 13.52 -30.73 -17.50
C LEU A 21 13.74 -31.99 -16.68
N GLN A 22 14.89 -32.05 -16.02
CA GLN A 22 15.25 -33.11 -15.10
C GLN A 22 15.15 -32.64 -13.63
N PRO A 23 14.99 -33.54 -12.67
CA PRO A 23 14.97 -33.19 -11.25
C PRO A 23 16.17 -32.31 -10.84
N GLY A 24 15.88 -31.17 -10.20
CA GLY A 24 16.88 -30.21 -9.75
C GLY A 24 17.29 -29.15 -10.78
N GLN A 25 16.80 -29.21 -12.02
CA GLN A 25 16.95 -28.15 -13.01
C GLN A 25 15.91 -27.06 -12.81
N ILE A 26 16.23 -25.86 -13.31
CA ILE A 26 15.36 -24.68 -13.26
C ILE A 26 15.24 -24.11 -14.68
N MET A 27 14.02 -23.81 -15.08
CA MET A 27 13.74 -23.07 -16.31
C MET A 27 13.10 -21.72 -15.96
N LEU A 28 13.51 -20.68 -16.65
CA LEU A 28 12.91 -19.36 -16.60
C LEU A 28 12.22 -19.09 -17.93
N LEU A 29 10.96 -18.78 -17.89
CA LEU A 29 10.19 -18.34 -19.08
C LEU A 29 10.53 -16.88 -19.43
N GLU A 30 10.23 -16.48 -20.65
CA GLU A 30 10.24 -15.09 -21.06
C GLU A 30 9.16 -14.30 -20.26
N ASN A 31 9.29 -12.97 -20.23
CA ASN A 31 8.40 -12.10 -19.48
C ASN A 31 6.93 -12.31 -19.91
N LEU A 32 6.12 -12.80 -18.96
CA LEU A 32 4.72 -13.13 -19.22
C LEU A 32 3.90 -11.92 -19.69
N ARG A 33 4.30 -10.70 -19.32
CA ARG A 33 3.61 -9.47 -19.73
C ARG A 33 3.87 -9.03 -21.16
N PHE A 34 4.72 -9.74 -21.90
CA PHE A 34 4.81 -9.57 -23.35
C PHE A 34 3.60 -10.14 -24.08
N ASP A 35 2.80 -10.97 -23.39
CA ASP A 35 1.50 -11.44 -23.92
C ASP A 35 0.36 -10.75 -23.15
N ILE A 36 -0.49 -10.00 -23.87
CA ILE A 36 -1.62 -9.28 -23.30
C ILE A 36 -2.63 -10.21 -22.59
N ARG A 37 -2.66 -11.49 -22.94
CA ARG A 37 -3.52 -12.50 -22.34
C ARG A 37 -3.20 -12.73 -20.85
N GLU A 38 -1.94 -12.46 -20.43
CA GLU A 38 -1.54 -12.53 -19.02
C GLU A 38 -2.38 -11.60 -18.14
N GLU A 39 -2.41 -10.31 -18.47
CA GLU A 39 -3.13 -9.31 -17.68
C GLU A 39 -4.65 -9.45 -17.76
N LYS A 40 -5.17 -10.05 -18.84
CA LYS A 40 -6.59 -10.33 -19.02
C LYS A 40 -7.08 -11.58 -18.32
N ASN A 41 -6.19 -12.31 -17.67
CA ASN A 41 -6.49 -13.61 -17.07
C ASN A 41 -7.17 -14.56 -18.09
N ASP A 42 -6.62 -14.61 -19.30
CA ASP A 42 -7.18 -15.42 -20.38
C ASP A 42 -7.11 -16.91 -20.02
N PRO A 43 -8.23 -17.65 -20.04
CA PRO A 43 -8.25 -19.05 -19.65
C PRO A 43 -7.47 -19.96 -20.58
N GLY A 44 -7.37 -19.64 -21.86
CA GLY A 44 -6.56 -20.41 -22.81
C GLY A 44 -5.08 -20.27 -22.53
N PHE A 45 -4.61 -19.05 -22.27
CA PHE A 45 -3.23 -18.79 -21.89
C PHE A 45 -2.88 -19.41 -20.53
N ALA A 46 -3.78 -19.31 -19.55
CA ALA A 46 -3.60 -19.95 -18.25
C ALA A 46 -3.46 -21.48 -18.38
N LYS A 47 -4.26 -22.08 -19.25
CA LYS A 47 -4.17 -23.52 -19.53
C LYS A 47 -2.86 -23.88 -20.22
N GLU A 48 -2.39 -23.10 -21.19
CA GLU A 48 -1.10 -23.34 -21.86
C GLU A 48 0.07 -23.27 -20.86
N LEU A 49 0.03 -22.36 -19.88
CA LEU A 49 1.00 -22.32 -18.78
C LEU A 49 0.91 -23.57 -17.89
N ALA A 50 -0.30 -23.96 -17.52
CA ALA A 50 -0.56 -25.12 -16.67
C ALA A 50 -0.12 -26.44 -17.31
N ASP A 51 -0.26 -26.59 -18.63
CA ASP A 51 0.11 -27.79 -19.36
C ASP A 51 1.62 -28.09 -19.33
N MET A 52 2.46 -27.13 -18.89
CA MET A 52 3.90 -27.30 -18.73
C MET A 52 4.32 -27.75 -17.30
N ALA A 53 3.37 -27.94 -16.38
CA ALA A 53 3.68 -28.23 -14.97
C ALA A 53 2.65 -29.21 -14.36
N GLU A 54 3.00 -29.79 -13.23
CA GLU A 54 2.12 -30.70 -12.46
C GLU A 54 1.56 -30.06 -11.19
N LEU A 55 2.21 -28.99 -10.72
CA LEU A 55 1.87 -28.28 -9.48
C LEU A 55 2.15 -26.78 -9.66
N TYR A 56 1.28 -25.95 -9.11
CA TYR A 56 1.49 -24.50 -9.06
C TYR A 56 1.83 -24.05 -7.64
N VAL A 57 2.94 -23.31 -7.50
CA VAL A 57 3.33 -22.67 -6.25
C VAL A 57 3.28 -21.14 -6.42
N SER A 58 2.37 -20.47 -5.71
CA SER A 58 2.30 -19.02 -5.69
C SER A 58 3.23 -18.46 -4.60
N ASP A 59 4.33 -17.82 -4.99
CA ASP A 59 5.30 -17.24 -4.04
C ASP A 59 5.75 -15.81 -4.39
N ALA A 60 5.05 -15.18 -5.33
CA ALA A 60 5.29 -13.81 -5.73
C ALA A 60 4.29 -12.86 -5.05
N PHE A 61 4.48 -12.58 -3.75
CA PHE A 61 3.52 -11.82 -2.94
C PHE A 61 3.17 -10.46 -3.56
N GLY A 62 4.14 -9.75 -4.14
CA GLY A 62 3.92 -8.47 -4.81
C GLY A 62 2.91 -8.49 -5.97
N THR A 63 2.56 -9.67 -6.50
CA THR A 63 1.62 -9.83 -7.61
C THR A 63 0.30 -10.50 -7.23
N VAL A 64 0.17 -11.05 -6.02
CA VAL A 64 -1.04 -11.82 -5.62
C VAL A 64 -2.32 -11.00 -5.58
N HIS A 65 -2.23 -9.67 -5.54
CA HIS A 65 -3.38 -8.76 -5.61
C HIS A 65 -3.94 -8.58 -7.03
N ARG A 66 -3.29 -9.16 -8.05
CA ARG A 66 -3.68 -9.06 -9.45
C ARG A 66 -4.32 -10.35 -9.94
N ALA A 67 -5.48 -10.27 -10.57
CA ALA A 67 -6.14 -11.41 -11.20
C ALA A 67 -5.57 -11.63 -12.61
N HIS A 68 -4.33 -12.14 -12.70
CA HIS A 68 -3.66 -12.47 -13.96
C HIS A 68 -3.68 -13.97 -14.23
N ALA A 69 -3.40 -14.37 -15.48
CA ALA A 69 -3.39 -15.78 -15.88
C ALA A 69 -2.41 -16.62 -15.05
N SER A 70 -1.19 -16.09 -14.80
CA SER A 70 -0.16 -16.77 -14.02
C SER A 70 -0.37 -16.75 -12.50
N THR A 71 -1.30 -15.93 -11.99
CA THR A 71 -1.59 -15.86 -10.55
C THR A 71 -2.89 -16.57 -10.18
N VAL A 72 -3.98 -16.24 -10.86
CA VAL A 72 -5.32 -16.78 -10.60
C VAL A 72 -5.70 -17.86 -11.61
N GLY A 73 -5.47 -17.60 -12.91
CA GLY A 73 -5.93 -18.49 -13.97
C GLY A 73 -5.32 -19.89 -13.90
N VAL A 74 -4.01 -19.99 -13.71
CA VAL A 74 -3.29 -21.26 -13.64
C VAL A 74 -3.77 -22.15 -12.50
N ALA A 75 -4.21 -21.56 -11.39
CA ALA A 75 -4.72 -22.29 -10.22
C ALA A 75 -6.05 -23.01 -10.48
N ALA A 76 -6.74 -22.68 -11.57
CA ALA A 76 -7.95 -23.41 -11.99
C ALA A 76 -7.62 -24.77 -12.66
N TYR A 77 -6.40 -24.98 -13.10
CA TYR A 77 -5.97 -26.16 -13.87
C TYR A 77 -5.00 -27.08 -13.11
N LEU A 78 -4.33 -26.57 -12.08
CA LEU A 78 -3.33 -27.31 -11.32
C LEU A 78 -3.64 -27.30 -9.81
N PRO A 79 -3.21 -28.32 -9.06
CA PRO A 79 -3.12 -28.21 -7.61
C PRO A 79 -2.27 -26.99 -7.26
N ALA A 80 -2.84 -26.05 -6.49
CA ALA A 80 -2.22 -24.78 -6.16
C ALA A 80 -1.94 -24.66 -4.67
N VAL A 81 -0.72 -24.22 -4.31
CA VAL A 81 -0.29 -24.00 -2.93
C VAL A 81 0.44 -22.66 -2.82
N SER A 82 0.46 -22.07 -1.62
CA SER A 82 1.33 -20.93 -1.34
C SER A 82 2.78 -21.38 -1.16
N GLY A 83 3.71 -20.61 -1.71
CA GLY A 83 5.12 -20.72 -1.34
C GLY A 83 5.40 -20.14 0.04
N PHE A 84 6.64 -20.20 0.49
CA PHE A 84 7.03 -19.79 1.85
C PHE A 84 6.87 -18.29 2.10
N LEU A 85 7.15 -17.45 1.11
CA LEU A 85 6.97 -16.00 1.23
C LEU A 85 5.49 -15.66 1.41
N VAL A 86 4.63 -16.14 0.51
CA VAL A 86 3.19 -15.89 0.58
C VAL A 86 2.60 -16.48 1.86
N ALA A 87 3.01 -17.70 2.27
CA ALA A 87 2.55 -18.30 3.52
C ALA A 87 2.95 -17.46 4.75
N ARG A 88 4.18 -16.91 4.78
CA ARG A 88 4.65 -16.04 5.86
C ARG A 88 3.83 -14.75 5.91
N GLU A 89 3.65 -14.10 4.78
CA GLU A 89 2.85 -12.86 4.68
C GLU A 89 1.40 -13.10 5.15
N LEU A 90 0.76 -14.17 4.67
CA LEU A 90 -0.60 -14.53 5.10
C LEU A 90 -0.68 -14.81 6.60
N SER A 91 0.32 -15.50 7.17
CA SER A 91 0.33 -15.84 8.60
C SER A 91 0.48 -14.60 9.49
N VAL A 92 1.29 -13.62 9.08
CA VAL A 92 1.53 -12.39 9.83
C VAL A 92 0.36 -11.42 9.65
N MET A 93 -0.01 -11.14 8.39
CA MET A 93 -1.09 -10.20 8.09
C MET A 93 -2.46 -10.72 8.52
N GLY A 94 -2.73 -12.02 8.31
CA GLY A 94 -3.99 -12.64 8.72
C GLY A 94 -4.21 -12.48 10.22
N LYS A 95 -3.24 -12.84 11.05
CA LYS A 95 -3.34 -12.66 12.51
C LYS A 95 -3.55 -11.20 12.90
N ALA A 96 -2.81 -10.29 12.26
CA ALA A 96 -2.91 -8.86 12.59
C ALA A 96 -4.23 -8.22 12.16
N LEU A 97 -4.91 -8.76 11.13
CA LEU A 97 -6.17 -8.21 10.61
C LEU A 97 -7.41 -8.94 11.13
N ASP A 98 -7.33 -10.23 11.41
CA ASP A 98 -8.47 -11.05 11.83
C ASP A 98 -8.61 -11.14 13.35
N ASP A 99 -7.48 -11.13 14.08
CA ASP A 99 -7.44 -11.12 15.55
C ASP A 99 -6.36 -10.14 16.04
N PRO A 100 -6.51 -8.81 15.81
CA PRO A 100 -5.52 -7.83 16.21
C PRO A 100 -5.46 -7.68 17.73
N LYS A 101 -4.23 -7.57 18.26
CA LYS A 101 -4.06 -7.08 19.63
C LYS A 101 -4.51 -5.62 19.68
N ARG A 102 -5.54 -5.34 20.48
CA ARG A 102 -6.13 -4.00 20.58
C ARG A 102 -5.39 -3.09 21.56
N PRO A 103 -5.45 -1.75 21.38
CA PRO A 103 -6.08 -1.03 20.27
C PRO A 103 -5.42 -1.28 18.92
N PHE A 104 -6.24 -1.46 17.86
CA PHE A 104 -5.77 -1.59 16.49
C PHE A 104 -5.79 -0.23 15.79
N VAL A 105 -4.64 0.25 15.37
CA VAL A 105 -4.45 1.52 14.66
C VAL A 105 -4.05 1.25 13.22
N ALA A 106 -4.80 1.78 12.27
CA ALA A 106 -4.45 1.77 10.85
C ALA A 106 -3.97 3.17 10.42
N VAL A 107 -2.80 3.23 9.81
CA VAL A 107 -2.19 4.46 9.31
C VAL A 107 -2.15 4.38 7.79
N LEU A 108 -2.88 5.28 7.13
CA LEU A 108 -3.01 5.33 5.69
C LEU A 108 -2.50 6.67 5.17
N GLY A 109 -1.58 6.62 4.24
CA GLY A 109 -1.03 7.78 3.56
C GLY A 109 -0.92 7.56 2.06
N GLY A 110 -0.12 8.40 1.41
CA GLY A 110 0.05 8.39 -0.04
C GLY A 110 -0.78 9.45 -0.75
N ALA A 111 -0.76 9.44 -2.09
CA ALA A 111 -1.27 10.54 -2.91
C ALA A 111 -2.80 10.53 -3.08
N LYS A 112 -3.42 9.34 -3.28
CA LYS A 112 -4.80 9.21 -3.78
C LYS A 112 -5.71 8.41 -2.86
N VAL A 113 -6.94 8.92 -2.64
CA VAL A 113 -8.01 8.22 -1.94
C VAL A 113 -8.46 6.99 -2.74
N SER A 114 -8.56 7.14 -4.08
CA SER A 114 -9.02 6.08 -4.99
C SER A 114 -8.24 4.77 -4.82
N ASP A 115 -6.94 4.85 -4.57
CA ASP A 115 -6.06 3.70 -4.38
C ASP A 115 -6.30 2.97 -3.05
N LYS A 116 -7.00 3.60 -2.11
CA LYS A 116 -7.21 3.11 -0.73
C LYS A 116 -8.67 2.82 -0.39
N ILE A 117 -9.61 3.04 -1.31
CA ILE A 117 -11.07 2.88 -1.06
C ILE A 117 -11.41 1.54 -0.41
N ALA A 118 -10.97 0.44 -1.03
CA ALA A 118 -11.25 -0.90 -0.52
C ALA A 118 -10.60 -1.13 0.85
N VAL A 119 -9.38 -0.61 1.04
CA VAL A 119 -8.65 -0.73 2.30
C VAL A 119 -9.35 0.04 3.42
N ILE A 120 -9.75 1.30 3.17
CA ILE A 120 -10.46 2.13 4.15
C ILE A 120 -11.77 1.45 4.56
N ASN A 121 -12.56 0.98 3.60
CA ASN A 121 -13.83 0.29 3.88
C ASN A 121 -13.64 -0.93 4.78
N ASN A 122 -12.66 -1.79 4.47
CA ASN A 122 -12.37 -2.98 5.28
C ASN A 122 -11.86 -2.64 6.68
N LEU A 123 -11.07 -1.57 6.81
CA LEU A 123 -10.52 -1.15 8.10
C LEU A 123 -11.55 -0.48 9.00
N LEU A 124 -12.58 0.17 8.45
CA LEU A 124 -13.69 0.75 9.22
C LEU A 124 -14.49 -0.28 10.01
N ASP A 125 -14.43 -1.54 9.61
CA ASP A 125 -15.08 -2.65 10.32
C ASP A 125 -14.13 -3.36 11.32
N LYS A 126 -12.83 -3.05 11.29
CA LYS A 126 -11.80 -3.78 12.04
C LYS A 126 -10.99 -2.93 13.01
N ALA A 127 -10.64 -1.69 12.63
CA ALA A 127 -9.76 -0.82 13.39
C ALA A 127 -10.48 -0.04 14.49
N ASP A 128 -9.76 0.28 15.58
CA ASP A 128 -10.24 1.20 16.61
C ASP A 128 -9.94 2.66 16.22
N THR A 129 -8.83 2.88 15.50
CA THR A 129 -8.43 4.19 15.00
C THR A 129 -7.91 4.07 13.58
N ILE A 130 -8.33 4.98 12.70
CA ILE A 130 -7.79 5.15 11.35
C ILE A 130 -7.18 6.54 11.25
N ILE A 131 -5.93 6.60 10.82
CA ILE A 131 -5.17 7.82 10.58
C ILE A 131 -5.06 8.00 9.07
N ILE A 132 -5.46 9.17 8.55
CA ILE A 132 -5.31 9.55 7.14
C ILE A 132 -4.26 10.65 7.04
N GLY A 133 -3.18 10.40 6.31
CA GLY A 133 -2.12 11.36 6.01
C GLY A 133 -1.78 11.42 4.52
N GLY A 134 -0.68 12.09 4.19
CA GLY A 134 -0.24 12.26 2.80
C GLY A 134 -1.19 13.10 1.94
N GLY A 135 -0.98 13.11 0.64
CA GLY A 135 -1.76 13.89 -0.32
C GLY A 135 -3.25 13.58 -0.32
N MET A 136 -3.62 12.34 -0.03
CA MET A 136 -5.04 11.94 0.05
C MET A 136 -5.82 12.70 1.13
N ALA A 137 -5.17 13.19 2.17
CA ALA A 137 -5.81 13.94 3.25
C ALA A 137 -6.44 15.27 2.76
N TYR A 138 -5.89 15.87 1.71
CA TYR A 138 -6.44 17.12 1.17
C TYR A 138 -7.77 16.94 0.46
N THR A 139 -8.04 15.73 -0.09
CA THR A 139 -9.38 15.39 -0.59
C THR A 139 -10.40 15.38 0.55
N PHE A 140 -10.04 14.86 1.74
CA PHE A 140 -10.91 14.93 2.92
C PHE A 140 -11.09 16.35 3.44
N ALA A 141 -10.03 17.17 3.45
CA ALA A 141 -10.11 18.58 3.85
C ALA A 141 -11.03 19.36 2.90
N LYS A 142 -10.86 19.19 1.58
CA LYS A 142 -11.71 19.82 0.56
C LYS A 142 -13.18 19.40 0.68
N ALA A 143 -13.44 18.13 0.90
CA ALA A 143 -14.79 17.60 1.11
C ALA A 143 -15.51 18.24 2.30
N GLN A 144 -14.76 18.64 3.34
CA GLN A 144 -15.28 19.35 4.51
C GLN A 144 -15.38 20.86 4.31
N GLY A 145 -15.15 21.38 3.09
CA GLY A 145 -15.24 22.81 2.77
C GLY A 145 -13.94 23.59 2.96
N GLY A 146 -12.80 22.92 3.19
CA GLY A 146 -11.50 23.55 3.33
C GLY A 146 -10.96 24.16 2.03
N SER A 147 -10.08 25.16 2.18
CA SER A 147 -9.24 25.69 1.09
C SER A 147 -7.91 24.95 1.13
N ILE A 148 -7.58 24.25 0.04
CA ILE A 148 -6.40 23.38 -0.04
C ILE A 148 -5.32 23.89 -1.02
N GLY A 149 -5.49 25.11 -1.56
CA GLY A 149 -4.57 25.68 -2.54
C GLY A 149 -4.39 24.79 -3.76
N LYS A 150 -3.14 24.58 -4.16
CA LYS A 150 -2.73 23.68 -5.26
C LYS A 150 -2.51 22.22 -4.84
N SER A 151 -2.81 21.86 -3.57
CA SER A 151 -2.60 20.50 -3.06
C SER A 151 -3.35 19.46 -3.88
N LEU A 152 -2.82 18.24 -3.87
CA LEU A 152 -3.47 17.09 -4.51
C LEU A 152 -4.92 16.93 -4.06
N CYS A 153 -5.82 16.72 -5.02
CA CYS A 153 -7.24 16.50 -4.74
C CYS A 153 -7.85 15.62 -5.82
N GLU A 154 -8.74 14.73 -5.41
CA GLU A 154 -9.60 13.95 -6.31
C GLU A 154 -11.04 14.47 -6.19
N PRO A 155 -11.49 15.40 -7.09
CA PRO A 155 -12.80 16.02 -6.99
C PRO A 155 -13.97 15.03 -7.09
N ASP A 156 -13.78 13.93 -7.81
CA ASP A 156 -14.74 12.83 -7.96
C ASP A 156 -14.83 11.94 -6.71
N LYS A 157 -13.99 12.17 -5.69
CA LYS A 157 -13.98 11.41 -4.42
C LYS A 157 -14.42 12.23 -3.20
N LEU A 158 -14.88 13.47 -3.38
CA LEU A 158 -15.31 14.32 -2.27
C LEU A 158 -16.50 13.72 -1.51
N ASP A 159 -17.51 13.26 -2.24
CA ASP A 159 -18.70 12.62 -1.62
C ASP A 159 -18.29 11.34 -0.89
N TYR A 160 -17.39 10.53 -1.46
CA TYR A 160 -16.86 9.36 -0.81
C TYR A 160 -16.11 9.70 0.48
N ALA A 161 -15.30 10.76 0.49
CA ALA A 161 -14.59 11.20 1.69
C ALA A 161 -15.55 11.59 2.82
N LEU A 162 -16.65 12.29 2.50
CA LEU A 162 -17.69 12.61 3.47
C LEU A 162 -18.41 11.35 3.99
N GLU A 163 -18.73 10.42 3.09
CA GLU A 163 -19.34 9.14 3.46
C GLU A 163 -18.45 8.36 4.45
N MET A 164 -17.11 8.32 4.21
CA MET A 164 -16.17 7.65 5.09
C MET A 164 -16.10 8.30 6.48
N ILE A 165 -16.12 9.64 6.55
CA ILE A 165 -16.19 10.36 7.83
C ILE A 165 -17.44 9.97 8.62
N GLU A 166 -18.59 9.96 7.97
CA GLU A 166 -19.86 9.58 8.60
C GLU A 166 -19.91 8.10 8.97
N LYS A 167 -19.38 7.22 8.14
CA LYS A 167 -19.29 5.79 8.42
C LYS A 167 -18.40 5.54 9.65
N ALA A 168 -17.25 6.19 9.74
CA ALA A 168 -16.36 6.09 10.89
C ALA A 168 -17.07 6.50 12.19
N LYS A 169 -17.80 7.61 12.18
CA LYS A 169 -18.61 8.06 13.33
C LYS A 169 -19.66 7.04 13.75
N LYS A 170 -20.39 6.46 12.77
CA LYS A 170 -21.44 5.46 13.03
C LYS A 170 -20.89 4.15 13.57
N SER A 171 -19.71 3.73 13.09
CA SER A 171 -19.04 2.50 13.54
C SER A 171 -18.25 2.69 14.84
N GLY A 172 -18.16 3.91 15.39
CA GLY A 172 -17.37 4.20 16.58
C GLY A 172 -15.85 4.18 16.36
N VAL A 173 -15.42 4.18 15.11
CA VAL A 173 -14.00 4.23 14.73
C VAL A 173 -13.50 5.66 14.82
N ARG A 174 -12.37 5.87 15.50
CA ARG A 174 -11.75 7.17 15.60
C ARG A 174 -10.99 7.49 14.30
N LEU A 175 -11.57 8.31 13.44
CA LEU A 175 -10.91 8.79 12.21
C LEU A 175 -10.12 10.06 12.52
N LEU A 176 -8.80 10.04 12.31
CA LEU A 176 -7.91 11.18 12.51
C LEU A 176 -7.47 11.72 11.16
N LEU A 177 -7.73 13.01 10.96
CA LEU A 177 -7.31 13.79 9.80
C LEU A 177 -6.30 14.86 10.23
N PRO A 178 -5.40 15.33 9.33
CA PRO A 178 -4.47 16.41 9.66
C PRO A 178 -5.20 17.70 10.04
N THR A 179 -4.74 18.34 11.09
CA THR A 179 -5.25 19.64 11.54
C THR A 179 -4.38 20.79 11.03
N ASP A 180 -3.08 20.53 10.88
CA ASP A 180 -2.11 21.44 10.31
C ASP A 180 -1.22 20.75 9.27
N THR A 181 -0.63 21.53 8.41
CA THR A 181 0.11 21.09 7.22
C THR A 181 1.34 21.96 7.02
N VAL A 182 2.45 21.36 6.66
CA VAL A 182 3.60 22.09 6.10
C VAL A 182 3.31 22.33 4.63
N ALA A 183 2.92 23.55 4.29
CA ALA A 183 2.66 23.97 2.92
C ALA A 183 3.90 24.61 2.30
N ALA A 184 4.05 24.47 0.98
CA ALA A 184 5.14 25.04 0.20
C ALA A 184 4.61 25.83 -1.00
N ASP A 185 5.40 26.81 -1.48
CA ASP A 185 5.08 27.63 -2.66
C ASP A 185 5.47 26.96 -3.99
N ASP A 186 6.20 25.84 -3.93
CA ASP A 186 6.62 25.03 -5.09
C ASP A 186 6.89 23.59 -4.67
N PHE A 187 6.78 22.64 -5.62
CA PHE A 187 7.14 21.23 -5.42
C PHE A 187 8.65 21.02 -5.51
N SER A 188 9.36 21.46 -4.48
CA SER A 188 10.82 21.40 -4.38
C SER A 188 11.28 21.28 -2.94
N ASN A 189 12.39 20.58 -2.71
CA ASN A 189 12.97 20.51 -1.36
C ASN A 189 13.30 21.87 -0.76
N ASP A 190 13.72 22.83 -1.58
CA ASP A 190 14.16 24.16 -1.14
C ASP A 190 13.07 25.23 -1.25
N ALA A 191 11.83 24.84 -1.53
CA ALA A 191 10.69 25.74 -1.57
C ALA A 191 10.49 26.47 -0.23
N LYS A 192 9.94 27.69 -0.29
CA LYS A 192 9.51 28.37 0.92
C LYS A 192 8.39 27.59 1.56
N ARG A 193 8.46 27.39 2.86
CA ARG A 193 7.50 26.59 3.60
C ARG A 193 6.97 27.31 4.83
N GLN A 194 5.74 27.01 5.17
CA GLN A 194 5.09 27.49 6.39
C GLN A 194 4.11 26.44 6.92
N VAL A 195 3.88 26.47 8.23
CA VAL A 195 2.85 25.66 8.85
C VAL A 195 1.54 26.45 8.81
N VAL A 196 0.51 25.81 8.26
CA VAL A 196 -0.83 26.40 8.13
C VAL A 196 -1.89 25.39 8.57
N SER A 197 -3.11 25.86 8.84
CA SER A 197 -4.24 24.94 9.00
C SER A 197 -4.47 24.14 7.72
N THR A 198 -4.67 22.83 7.82
CA THR A 198 -5.01 21.97 6.66
C THR A 198 -6.29 22.44 5.96
N MET A 199 -7.19 23.12 6.69
CA MET A 199 -8.44 23.68 6.15
C MET A 199 -8.26 25.05 5.49
N ALA A 200 -7.07 25.66 5.53
CA ALA A 200 -6.82 27.02 5.05
C ALA A 200 -5.42 27.16 4.41
N ILE A 201 -5.10 26.29 3.48
CA ILE A 201 -3.86 26.38 2.68
C ILE A 201 -4.02 27.54 1.68
N PRO A 202 -3.03 28.45 1.57
CA PRO A 202 -3.07 29.57 0.63
C PRO A 202 -3.24 29.10 -0.83
N GLU A 203 -3.88 29.92 -1.67
CA GLU A 203 -4.30 29.56 -3.03
C GLU A 203 -3.11 29.11 -3.92
N ASP A 204 -1.96 29.80 -3.78
CA ASP A 204 -0.76 29.51 -4.58
C ASP A 204 0.18 28.48 -3.97
N TRP A 205 -0.19 27.89 -2.83
CA TRP A 205 0.61 26.94 -2.08
C TRP A 205 0.03 25.52 -2.14
N GLU A 206 0.87 24.53 -1.90
CA GLU A 206 0.44 23.13 -1.79
C GLU A 206 0.95 22.47 -0.49
N GLY A 207 0.18 21.55 0.02
CA GLY A 207 0.56 20.79 1.20
C GLY A 207 1.58 19.69 0.85
N MET A 208 2.68 19.67 1.58
CA MET A 208 3.81 18.77 1.34
C MET A 208 4.03 17.75 2.46
N ASP A 209 3.71 18.09 3.71
CA ASP A 209 3.83 17.19 4.85
C ASP A 209 2.77 17.56 5.90
N ILE A 210 2.52 16.66 6.84
CA ILE A 210 1.70 16.96 8.02
C ILE A 210 2.45 17.92 8.95
N GLY A 211 1.70 18.81 9.62
CA GLY A 211 2.27 19.78 10.55
C GLY A 211 2.56 19.20 11.93
N PRO A 212 3.21 20.00 12.81
CA PRO A 212 3.67 19.54 14.12
C PRO A 212 2.54 19.12 15.08
N ASP A 213 1.37 19.77 15.03
CA ASP A 213 0.24 19.41 15.89
C ASP A 213 -0.40 18.09 15.41
N THR A 214 -0.45 17.90 14.10
CA THR A 214 -0.87 16.62 13.49
C THR A 214 0.09 15.49 13.85
N ILE A 215 1.41 15.72 13.75
CA ILE A 215 2.44 14.75 14.17
C ILE A 215 2.20 14.33 15.62
N LYS A 216 2.04 15.28 16.52
CA LYS A 216 1.77 15.01 17.94
C LYS A 216 0.53 14.15 18.14
N THR A 217 -0.55 14.48 17.44
CA THR A 217 -1.83 13.76 17.51
C THR A 217 -1.73 12.34 16.96
N PHE A 218 -1.09 12.17 15.82
CA PHE A 218 -0.95 10.86 15.16
C PHE A 218 -0.01 9.93 15.92
N CYS A 219 1.16 10.43 16.33
CA CYS A 219 2.08 9.67 17.20
C CYS A 219 1.44 9.31 18.55
N GLY A 220 0.63 10.22 19.12
CA GLY A 220 -0.13 9.96 20.33
C GLY A 220 -1.15 8.83 20.19
N ALA A 221 -1.76 8.69 18.99
CA ALA A 221 -2.69 7.60 18.72
C ALA A 221 -1.99 6.23 18.55
N VAL A 222 -0.76 6.22 18.05
CA VAL A 222 0.07 5.01 17.91
C VAL A 222 0.60 4.56 19.27
N LYS A 223 0.88 5.49 20.17
CA LYS A 223 1.38 5.19 21.52
C LYS A 223 0.33 4.39 22.30
N GLY A 224 0.69 3.21 22.72
CA GLY A 224 -0.20 2.31 23.46
C GLY A 224 -1.09 1.43 22.57
N ALA A 225 -0.90 1.47 21.24
CA ALA A 225 -1.51 0.51 20.34
C ALA A 225 -1.01 -0.92 20.63
N GLY A 226 -1.86 -1.91 20.40
CA GLY A 226 -1.48 -3.32 20.41
C GLY A 226 -1.05 -3.80 19.03
N THR A 227 -1.69 -3.27 17.99
CA THR A 227 -1.37 -3.56 16.58
C THR A 227 -1.40 -2.26 15.78
N VAL A 228 -0.41 -2.05 14.90
CA VAL A 228 -0.38 -0.92 13.96
C VAL A 228 -0.12 -1.46 12.56
N VAL A 229 -0.96 -1.10 11.61
CA VAL A 229 -0.75 -1.34 10.18
C VAL A 229 -0.55 0.00 9.50
N TRP A 230 0.59 0.20 8.84
CA TRP A 230 0.93 1.44 8.15
C TRP A 230 1.14 1.21 6.65
N ASN A 231 0.43 1.98 5.82
CA ASN A 231 0.53 1.91 4.36
C ASN A 231 0.43 3.32 3.74
N GLY A 232 1.52 3.85 3.26
CA GLY A 232 1.67 5.15 2.61
C GLY A 232 2.30 6.21 3.50
N PRO A 233 3.24 7.03 2.97
CA PRO A 233 3.92 8.09 3.72
C PRO A 233 2.97 9.22 4.11
N MET A 234 3.41 10.02 5.10
CA MET A 234 2.63 11.14 5.65
C MET A 234 2.84 12.44 4.88
N GLY A 235 3.91 12.55 4.11
CA GLY A 235 4.30 13.68 3.29
C GLY A 235 5.22 13.26 2.15
N VAL A 236 5.80 14.23 1.46
CA VAL A 236 6.80 14.03 0.37
C VAL A 236 8.15 13.72 1.00
N PHE A 237 8.29 12.50 1.52
CA PHE A 237 9.44 12.07 2.31
C PHE A 237 10.75 12.01 1.54
N GLU A 238 10.69 12.03 0.21
CA GLU A 238 11.84 12.12 -0.69
C GLU A 238 12.57 13.46 -0.57
N PHE A 239 11.88 14.46 -0.06
CA PHE A 239 12.43 15.78 0.26
C PHE A 239 12.67 15.87 1.77
N ASP A 240 13.93 16.01 2.19
CA ASP A 240 14.31 16.06 3.61
C ASP A 240 13.52 17.10 4.42
N ASN A 241 13.20 18.24 3.78
CA ASN A 241 12.45 19.32 4.37
C ASN A 241 10.96 19.03 4.60
N PHE A 242 10.44 17.93 4.00
CA PHE A 242 9.04 17.48 4.08
C PHE A 242 8.92 16.01 4.51
N ALA A 243 9.97 15.48 5.13
CA ALA A 243 10.04 14.11 5.64
C ALA A 243 9.70 13.98 7.13
N ALA A 244 9.45 15.09 7.83
CA ALA A 244 9.30 15.12 9.28
C ALA A 244 8.12 14.27 9.77
N GLY A 245 6.98 14.35 9.07
CA GLY A 245 5.78 13.57 9.39
C GLY A 245 6.00 12.07 9.25
N THR A 246 6.58 11.65 8.13
CA THR A 246 6.88 10.24 7.86
C THR A 246 7.92 9.70 8.85
N ARG A 247 8.97 10.46 9.14
CA ARG A 247 10.01 10.11 10.12
C ARG A 247 9.43 9.96 11.54
N ALA A 248 8.57 10.89 11.96
CA ALA A 248 7.95 10.85 13.27
C ALA A 248 7.02 9.63 13.43
N MET A 249 6.28 9.27 12.37
CA MET A 249 5.47 8.05 12.37
C MET A 249 6.33 6.80 12.44
N ALA A 250 7.40 6.70 11.69
CA ALA A 250 8.33 5.56 11.73
C ALA A 250 8.93 5.39 13.15
N GLN A 251 9.38 6.49 13.76
CA GLN A 251 9.87 6.48 15.13
C GLN A 251 8.78 6.06 16.13
N ALA A 252 7.56 6.59 15.99
CA ALA A 252 6.46 6.24 16.88
C ALA A 252 6.09 4.75 16.79
N LEU A 253 6.14 4.15 15.61
CA LEU A 253 5.94 2.72 15.42
C LEU A 253 7.08 1.91 16.08
N ALA A 254 8.34 2.30 15.86
CA ALA A 254 9.50 1.64 16.47
C ALA A 254 9.44 1.65 18.01
N ASP A 255 8.98 2.75 18.59
CA ASP A 255 8.90 2.94 20.05
C ASP A 255 7.61 2.37 20.67
N SER A 256 6.63 1.98 19.88
CA SER A 256 5.28 1.65 20.37
C SER A 256 5.20 0.34 21.19
N GLY A 257 6.10 -0.61 20.94
CA GLY A 257 6.01 -1.98 21.46
C GLY A 257 4.83 -2.78 20.91
N ALA A 258 4.11 -2.26 19.90
CA ALA A 258 3.01 -2.91 19.23
C ALA A 258 3.50 -3.97 18.21
N VAL A 259 2.60 -4.82 17.76
CA VAL A 259 2.82 -5.55 16.50
C VAL A 259 2.68 -4.55 15.36
N THR A 260 3.79 -4.21 14.69
CA THR A 260 3.82 -3.23 13.61
C THR A 260 3.99 -3.91 12.26
N ILE A 261 3.14 -3.55 11.29
CA ILE A 261 3.20 -4.00 9.91
C ILE A 261 3.30 -2.77 9.01
N VAL A 262 4.39 -2.68 8.27
CA VAL A 262 4.59 -1.62 7.27
C VAL A 262 4.39 -2.23 5.89
N GLY A 263 3.40 -1.76 5.16
CA GLY A 263 3.04 -2.22 3.82
C GLY A 263 3.15 -1.12 2.78
N GLY A 264 3.35 -1.54 1.52
CA GLY A 264 3.53 -0.62 0.39
C GLY A 264 5.00 -0.25 0.16
N GLY A 265 5.38 -0.12 -1.11
CA GLY A 265 6.77 0.13 -1.51
C GLY A 265 7.34 1.41 -0.91
N ASP A 266 6.58 2.52 -0.98
CA ASP A 266 7.02 3.83 -0.49
C ASP A 266 7.21 3.86 1.02
N SER A 267 6.30 3.22 1.79
CA SER A 267 6.44 3.16 3.25
C SER A 267 7.62 2.30 3.67
N ALA A 268 7.82 1.15 3.01
CA ALA A 268 8.94 0.26 3.28
C ALA A 268 10.27 0.96 2.96
N ALA A 269 10.34 1.63 1.79
CA ALA A 269 11.50 2.42 1.39
C ALA A 269 11.80 3.55 2.38
N ALA A 270 10.77 4.28 2.84
CA ALA A 270 10.92 5.34 3.82
C ALA A 270 11.47 4.81 5.15
N VAL A 271 10.92 3.71 5.66
CA VAL A 271 11.36 3.09 6.93
C VAL A 271 12.81 2.62 6.84
N GLU A 272 13.20 1.98 5.72
CA GLU A 272 14.56 1.53 5.47
C GLU A 272 15.53 2.71 5.36
N GLN A 273 15.20 3.72 4.53
CA GLN A 273 16.02 4.91 4.31
C GLN A 273 16.23 5.73 5.60
N MET A 274 15.24 5.74 6.48
CA MET A 274 15.28 6.44 7.76
C MET A 274 15.91 5.62 8.89
N GLY A 275 16.29 4.36 8.65
CA GLY A 275 17.00 3.51 9.62
C GLY A 275 16.09 2.86 10.68
N PHE A 276 14.82 2.63 10.38
CA PHE A 276 13.85 1.99 11.28
C PHE A 276 13.45 0.56 10.86
N ALA A 277 14.11 -0.02 9.83
CA ALA A 277 13.85 -1.38 9.36
C ALA A 277 14.44 -2.46 10.29
#